data_5684a6de4615391cbe5939ee9ae04e73
#
_entry.id   5684a6de4615391cbe5939ee9ae04e73
#
_cell.length_a   1.000
_cell.length_b   1.000
_cell.length_c   1.000
_cell.angle_alpha   90.00
_cell.angle_beta   90.00
_cell.angle_gamma   90.00
#
_symmetry.space_group_name_H-M   'P 1'
#
loop_
_entity.id
_entity.type
_entity.pdbx_description
1 polymer ?
#
loop_
_entity_poly.entity_id
_entity_poly.type
_entity_poly.pdbx_seq_one_letter_code
_entity_poly.pdbx_strand_id
1 'polypeptide(L)'
;MNIEEIFQGIFKIDGKLATKNLTPGYTVYGERTVNIGGEEYRFWDPYRSKLGAAIMLGLKELPIESGDNILYLGAANGTTPSHMSDIVGPEGMVFCVEFAPRSMRDLIPVCEKKQNMLPILADARKPLDYREYVDAAECLYEDVAQPDQIRILSINAKEYLKKGDLTLIAVKSQSISATRDKKNVFKEAVAEAEQNFDIVQSMQLEPFEKDHLFLSLRFKG
;
A
#
# COMPACT_ATOMS: atom_id res chain seq x y z
N MET A 1 25.78 11.14 8.11
CA MET A 1 24.55 10.46 7.72
C MET A 1 24.10 11.07 6.40
N ASN A 2 24.02 10.27 5.34
CA ASN A 2 23.53 10.74 4.04
C ASN A 2 22.02 10.56 4.01
N ILE A 3 21.27 11.63 3.75
CA ILE A 3 19.81 11.61 3.59
C ILE A 3 19.46 12.16 2.21
N GLU A 4 18.65 11.44 1.48
CA GLU A 4 18.16 11.77 0.14
C GLU A 4 16.65 11.52 0.10
N GLU A 5 15.87 12.51 -0.32
CA GLU A 5 14.45 12.32 -0.61
C GLU A 5 14.31 11.75 -2.01
N ILE A 6 13.72 10.54 -2.12
CA ILE A 6 13.57 9.80 -3.38
C ILE A 6 12.17 9.89 -3.98
N PHE A 7 11.17 10.07 -3.14
CA PHE A 7 9.80 10.48 -3.44
C PHE A 7 9.35 11.43 -2.35
N GLN A 8 8.31 12.21 -2.57
CA GLN A 8 7.77 13.09 -1.55
C GLN A 8 7.48 12.32 -0.25
N GLY A 9 8.09 12.76 0.85
CA GLY A 9 7.96 12.14 2.17
C GLY A 9 8.68 10.80 2.36
N ILE A 10 9.40 10.31 1.34
CA ILE A 10 10.18 9.06 1.39
C ILE A 10 11.65 9.33 1.19
N PHE A 11 12.45 8.86 2.12
CA PHE A 11 13.89 9.13 2.20
C PHE A 11 14.71 7.85 2.13
N LYS A 12 15.91 7.97 1.57
CA LYS A 12 17.01 7.01 1.81
C LYS A 12 17.99 7.61 2.80
N ILE A 13 18.18 6.96 3.95
CA ILE A 13 19.13 7.34 4.98
C ILE A 13 20.21 6.28 5.06
N ASP A 14 21.46 6.62 4.65
CA ASP A 14 22.56 5.67 4.51
C ASP A 14 22.12 4.39 3.72
N GLY A 15 21.37 4.59 2.63
CA GLY A 15 20.88 3.53 1.73
C GLY A 15 19.64 2.76 2.22
N LYS A 16 19.12 3.05 3.40
CA LYS A 16 17.90 2.42 3.95
C LYS A 16 16.69 3.31 3.76
N LEU A 17 15.57 2.69 3.41
CA LEU A 17 14.30 3.39 3.24
C LEU A 17 13.77 3.91 4.58
N ALA A 18 13.18 5.10 4.57
CA ALA A 18 12.56 5.72 5.73
C ALA A 18 11.44 6.68 5.35
N THR A 19 10.53 6.96 6.28
CA THR A 19 9.56 8.05 6.21
C THR A 19 9.77 9.03 7.35
N LYS A 20 9.43 10.31 7.17
CA LYS A 20 9.40 11.27 8.27
C LYS A 20 8.26 10.89 9.22
N ASN A 21 8.57 10.68 10.50
CA ASN A 21 7.57 10.21 11.46
C ASN A 21 6.55 11.29 11.79
N LEU A 22 5.31 11.12 11.35
CA LEU A 22 4.21 12.02 11.68
C LEU A 22 3.85 12.00 13.18
N THR A 23 4.22 10.91 13.89
CA THR A 23 3.94 10.72 15.32
C THR A 23 5.26 10.45 16.07
N PRO A 24 6.10 11.47 16.31
CA PRO A 24 7.42 11.29 16.92
C PRO A 24 7.37 10.51 18.23
N GLY A 25 8.33 9.59 18.42
CA GLY A 25 8.41 8.69 19.58
C GLY A 25 7.52 7.44 19.49
N TYR A 26 6.70 7.29 18.44
CA TYR A 26 5.87 6.11 18.23
C TYR A 26 6.39 5.26 17.07
N THR A 27 6.44 3.95 17.27
CA THR A 27 6.77 2.93 16.27
C THR A 27 5.65 1.90 16.19
N VAL A 28 5.40 1.32 15.00
CA VAL A 28 4.26 0.43 14.75
C VAL A 28 4.63 -1.04 14.91
N TYR A 29 5.81 -1.43 14.43
CA TYR A 29 6.26 -2.82 14.43
C TYR A 29 7.67 -2.99 15.04
N GLY A 30 8.11 -2.01 15.87
CA GLY A 30 9.45 -1.99 16.49
C GLY A 30 10.55 -1.57 15.52
N GLU A 31 10.21 -0.83 14.48
CA GLU A 31 11.16 -0.26 13.55
C GLU A 31 12.05 0.78 14.24
N ARG A 32 13.28 0.83 13.78
CA ARG A 32 14.26 1.80 14.27
C ARG A 32 13.89 3.20 13.81
N THR A 33 14.13 4.19 14.68
CA THR A 33 14.03 5.62 14.35
C THR A 33 15.39 6.31 14.41
N VAL A 34 15.49 7.48 13.80
CA VAL A 34 16.65 8.35 13.86
C VAL A 34 16.19 9.82 13.82
N ASN A 35 16.85 10.68 14.62
CA ASN A 35 16.60 12.13 14.56
C ASN A 35 17.69 12.79 13.70
N ILE A 36 17.28 13.57 12.70
CA ILE A 36 18.16 14.33 11.82
C ILE A 36 17.59 15.74 11.69
N GLY A 37 18.38 16.73 12.12
CA GLY A 37 17.97 18.14 12.00
C GLY A 37 16.73 18.53 12.84
N GLY A 38 16.44 17.76 13.90
CA GLY A 38 15.25 17.99 14.74
C GLY A 38 14.01 17.21 14.28
N GLU A 39 14.07 16.54 13.15
CA GLU A 39 13.00 15.71 12.61
C GLU A 39 13.28 14.23 12.89
N GLU A 40 12.25 13.47 13.29
CA GLU A 40 12.36 12.04 13.47
C GLU A 40 11.96 11.29 12.20
N TYR A 41 12.78 10.30 11.81
CA TYR A 41 12.53 9.41 10.68
C TYR A 41 12.39 7.98 11.19
N ARG A 42 11.40 7.24 10.63
CA ARG A 42 11.18 5.82 10.88
C ARG A 42 11.74 5.01 9.71
N PHE A 43 12.62 4.04 9.99
CA PHE A 43 13.10 3.14 8.95
C PHE A 43 11.97 2.22 8.46
N TRP A 44 11.84 2.12 7.15
CA TRP A 44 10.84 1.29 6.49
C TRP A 44 11.49 -0.01 6.00
N ASP A 45 11.13 -1.13 6.63
CA ASP A 45 11.71 -2.44 6.30
C ASP A 45 11.06 -3.01 5.03
N PRO A 46 11.79 -3.15 3.91
CA PRO A 46 11.25 -3.70 2.66
C PRO A 46 10.91 -5.18 2.75
N TYR A 47 11.42 -5.91 3.75
CA TYR A 47 11.03 -7.30 4.02
C TYR A 47 9.67 -7.42 4.74
N ARG A 48 9.10 -6.31 5.18
CA ARG A 48 7.81 -6.23 5.85
C ARG A 48 6.76 -5.43 5.07
N SER A 49 7.13 -4.93 3.90
CA SER A 49 6.25 -4.07 3.10
C SER A 49 6.52 -4.27 1.62
N LYS A 50 5.53 -4.75 0.91
CA LYS A 50 5.62 -4.96 -0.54
C LYS A 50 5.81 -3.64 -1.30
N LEU A 51 5.21 -2.55 -0.81
CA LEU A 51 5.46 -1.21 -1.36
C LEU A 51 6.91 -0.77 -1.08
N GLY A 52 7.40 -0.96 0.14
CA GLY A 52 8.80 -0.67 0.47
C GLY A 52 9.77 -1.49 -0.39
N ALA A 53 9.45 -2.76 -0.64
CA ALA A 53 10.21 -3.61 -1.55
C ALA A 53 10.19 -3.07 -3.00
N ALA A 54 9.02 -2.68 -3.51
CA ALA A 54 8.88 -2.12 -4.86
C ALA A 54 9.68 -0.82 -5.01
N ILE A 55 9.65 0.07 -4.03
CA ILE A 55 10.44 1.31 -4.01
C ILE A 55 11.95 1.00 -4.05
N MET A 56 12.42 0.05 -3.23
CA MET A 56 13.83 -0.35 -3.21
C MET A 56 14.28 -1.01 -4.52
N LEU A 57 13.36 -1.67 -5.24
CA LEU A 57 13.61 -2.30 -6.54
C LEU A 57 13.45 -1.35 -7.74
N GLY A 58 13.16 -0.06 -7.50
CA GLY A 58 13.09 0.95 -8.55
C GLY A 58 11.69 1.18 -9.10
N LEU A 59 10.69 1.26 -8.22
CA LEU A 59 9.40 1.82 -8.58
C LEU A 59 9.61 3.22 -9.17
N LYS A 60 9.06 3.46 -10.37
CA LYS A 60 9.32 4.70 -11.13
C LYS A 60 8.41 5.84 -10.74
N GLU A 61 7.17 5.52 -10.38
CA GLU A 61 6.13 6.48 -10.09
C GLU A 61 5.36 6.02 -8.85
N LEU A 62 5.27 6.87 -7.85
CA LEU A 62 4.50 6.62 -6.63
C LEU A 62 3.32 7.61 -6.61
N PRO A 63 2.08 7.14 -6.77
CA PRO A 63 0.90 8.00 -6.80
C PRO A 63 0.39 8.30 -5.39
N ILE A 64 1.26 8.77 -4.50
CA ILE A 64 0.93 9.13 -3.11
C ILE A 64 1.65 10.43 -2.78
N GLU A 65 0.88 11.49 -2.54
CA GLU A 65 1.37 12.81 -2.22
C GLU A 65 0.83 13.30 -0.87
N SER A 66 1.38 14.38 -0.35
CA SER A 66 0.88 15.02 0.86
C SER A 66 -0.53 15.57 0.62
N GLY A 67 -1.45 15.24 1.53
CA GLY A 67 -2.85 15.62 1.45
C GLY A 67 -3.77 14.61 0.76
N ASP A 68 -3.22 13.54 0.17
CA ASP A 68 -4.01 12.52 -0.52
C ASP A 68 -4.83 11.66 0.43
N ASN A 69 -5.96 11.20 -0.07
CA ASN A 69 -6.78 10.14 0.51
C ASN A 69 -6.43 8.81 -0.16
N ILE A 70 -5.95 7.86 0.60
CA ILE A 70 -5.53 6.54 0.11
C ILE A 70 -6.52 5.49 0.57
N LEU A 71 -7.09 4.74 -0.37
CA LEU A 71 -7.86 3.54 -0.05
C LEU A 71 -6.92 2.33 -0.02
N TYR A 72 -6.69 1.79 1.17
CA TYR A 72 -5.84 0.64 1.40
C TYR A 72 -6.67 -0.62 1.63
N LEU A 73 -6.61 -1.58 0.73
CA LEU A 73 -7.29 -2.87 0.82
C LEU A 73 -6.34 -3.95 1.34
N GLY A 74 -6.71 -4.56 2.48
CA GLY A 74 -5.89 -5.56 3.17
C GLY A 74 -4.84 -4.93 4.09
N ALA A 75 -5.29 -4.03 4.98
CA ALA A 75 -4.42 -3.23 5.84
C ALA A 75 -3.65 -4.04 6.90
N ALA A 76 -4.08 -5.27 7.17
CA ALA A 76 -3.50 -6.17 8.16
C ALA A 76 -3.30 -5.49 9.54
N ASN A 77 -2.08 -5.48 10.07
CA ASN A 77 -1.73 -4.84 11.35
C ASN A 77 -1.19 -3.40 11.21
N GLY A 78 -1.32 -2.78 10.02
CA GLY A 78 -0.98 -1.38 9.82
C GLY A 78 0.48 -1.06 9.48
N THR A 79 1.34 -2.05 9.24
CA THR A 79 2.77 -1.81 8.92
C THR A 79 2.94 -0.87 7.72
N THR A 80 2.47 -1.26 6.53
CA THR A 80 2.57 -0.41 5.32
C THR A 80 1.67 0.83 5.40
N PRO A 81 0.40 0.73 5.83
CA PRO A 81 -0.47 1.90 5.94
C PRO A 81 0.10 2.99 6.85
N SER A 82 0.84 2.63 7.90
CA SER A 82 1.44 3.63 8.81
C SER A 82 2.56 4.46 8.17
N HIS A 83 3.27 3.90 7.20
CA HIS A 83 4.23 4.67 6.40
C HIS A 83 3.52 5.55 5.36
N MET A 84 2.41 5.06 4.77
CA MET A 84 1.57 5.90 3.92
C MET A 84 0.97 7.09 4.71
N SER A 85 0.54 6.86 5.95
CA SER A 85 0.10 7.93 6.88
C SER A 85 1.18 9.01 7.06
N ASP A 86 2.45 8.62 7.20
CA ASP A 86 3.55 9.58 7.29
C ASP A 86 3.71 10.39 5.99
N ILE A 87 3.51 9.75 4.82
CA ILE A 87 3.68 10.37 3.51
C ILE A 87 2.55 11.37 3.23
N VAL A 88 1.29 10.95 3.42
CA VAL A 88 0.14 11.83 3.15
C VAL A 88 0.02 12.98 4.15
N GLY A 89 0.66 12.84 5.32
CA GLY A 89 0.69 13.90 6.33
C GLY A 89 -0.65 14.17 7.01
N PRO A 90 -0.76 15.25 7.79
CA PRO A 90 -1.93 15.50 8.65
C PRO A 90 -3.20 15.90 7.87
N GLU A 91 -3.06 16.37 6.63
CA GLU A 91 -4.18 16.79 5.79
C GLU A 91 -4.72 15.65 4.91
N GLY A 92 -3.97 14.55 4.77
CA GLY A 92 -4.38 13.36 4.03
C GLY A 92 -4.96 12.29 4.96
N MET A 93 -5.54 11.24 4.35
CA MET A 93 -6.17 10.13 5.08
C MET A 93 -5.79 8.78 4.47
N VAL A 94 -5.58 7.76 5.29
CA VAL A 94 -5.46 6.36 4.85
C VAL A 94 -6.65 5.57 5.37
N PHE A 95 -7.55 5.19 4.47
CA PHE A 95 -8.69 4.34 4.76
C PHE A 95 -8.25 2.88 4.74
N CYS A 96 -8.19 2.25 5.90
CA CYS A 96 -7.59 0.94 6.10
C CYS A 96 -8.67 -0.15 6.13
N VAL A 97 -9.03 -0.71 4.98
CA VAL A 97 -10.00 -1.80 4.89
C VAL A 97 -9.32 -3.12 5.24
N GLU A 98 -9.84 -3.81 6.26
CA GLU A 98 -9.35 -5.11 6.72
C GLU A 98 -10.54 -6.03 7.02
N PHE A 99 -10.49 -7.26 6.48
CA PHE A 99 -11.56 -8.24 6.65
C PHE A 99 -11.43 -9.05 7.95
N ALA A 100 -10.21 -9.34 8.39
CA ALA A 100 -9.96 -10.25 9.50
C ALA A 100 -10.07 -9.53 10.86
N PRO A 101 -11.02 -9.91 11.75
CA PRO A 101 -11.16 -9.29 13.08
C PRO A 101 -9.90 -9.39 13.95
N ARG A 102 -9.06 -10.41 13.73
CA ARG A 102 -7.79 -10.57 14.44
C ARG A 102 -6.81 -9.47 14.03
N SER A 103 -6.63 -9.26 12.73
CA SER A 103 -5.76 -8.20 12.20
C SER A 103 -6.28 -6.81 12.57
N MET A 104 -7.61 -6.63 12.50
CA MET A 104 -8.24 -5.38 12.90
C MET A 104 -7.95 -5.00 14.37
N ARG A 105 -7.89 -5.98 15.29
CA ARG A 105 -7.51 -5.72 16.69
C ARG A 105 -6.10 -5.13 16.82
N ASP A 106 -5.18 -5.56 15.96
CA ASP A 106 -3.81 -5.07 15.97
C ASP A 106 -3.69 -3.72 15.24
N LEU A 107 -4.58 -3.45 14.28
CA LEU A 107 -4.65 -2.21 13.51
C LEU A 107 -5.22 -1.03 14.31
N ILE A 108 -6.28 -1.26 15.10
CA ILE A 108 -6.97 -0.20 15.87
C ILE A 108 -6.01 0.64 16.73
N PRO A 109 -5.11 0.04 17.55
CA PRO A 109 -4.16 0.83 18.35
C PRO A 109 -3.19 1.67 17.50
N VAL A 110 -2.89 1.24 16.28
CA VAL A 110 -2.07 2.02 15.34
C VAL A 110 -2.85 3.25 14.87
N CYS A 111 -4.12 3.06 14.50
CA CYS A 111 -5.00 4.16 14.06
C CYS A 111 -5.30 5.15 15.20
N GLU A 112 -5.40 4.70 16.45
CA GLU A 112 -5.54 5.58 17.61
C GLU A 112 -4.34 6.52 17.79
N LYS A 113 -3.14 6.10 17.39
CA LYS A 113 -1.92 6.90 17.43
C LYS A 113 -1.72 7.75 16.18
N LYS A 114 -2.02 7.18 15.01
CA LYS A 114 -1.95 7.85 13.71
C LYS A 114 -3.34 8.29 13.28
N GLN A 115 -3.74 9.50 13.70
CA GLN A 115 -5.11 10.01 13.59
C GLN A 115 -5.57 10.24 12.14
N ASN A 116 -4.67 10.19 11.18
CA ASN A 116 -4.95 10.20 9.75
C ASN A 116 -5.01 8.77 9.13
N MET A 117 -5.32 7.77 9.96
CA MET A 117 -5.63 6.40 9.53
C MET A 117 -7.01 6.01 10.08
N LEU A 118 -7.92 5.58 9.21
CA LEU A 118 -9.25 5.13 9.59
C LEU A 118 -9.38 3.61 9.41
N PRO A 119 -9.54 2.81 10.50
CA PRO A 119 -9.74 1.38 10.38
C PRO A 119 -11.19 1.07 9.98
N ILE A 120 -11.37 0.24 8.94
CA ILE A 120 -12.67 -0.16 8.40
C ILE A 120 -12.74 -1.69 8.37
N LEU A 121 -13.53 -2.29 9.25
CA LEU A 121 -13.75 -3.74 9.25
C LEU A 121 -14.78 -4.10 8.18
N ALA A 122 -14.32 -4.48 7.00
CA ALA A 122 -15.17 -4.79 5.86
C ALA A 122 -14.51 -5.78 4.88
N ASP A 123 -15.35 -6.40 4.03
CA ASP A 123 -14.89 -7.22 2.91
C ASP A 123 -14.63 -6.33 1.69
N ALA A 124 -13.40 -6.28 1.23
CA ALA A 124 -13.00 -5.51 0.03
C ALA A 124 -13.74 -5.93 -1.26
N ARG A 125 -14.41 -7.11 -1.27
CA ARG A 125 -15.31 -7.53 -2.34
C ARG A 125 -16.63 -6.75 -2.39
N LYS A 126 -16.91 -5.95 -1.37
CA LYS A 126 -18.16 -5.21 -1.19
C LYS A 126 -17.87 -3.72 -0.98
N PRO A 127 -17.39 -3.01 -2.03
CA PRO A 127 -16.99 -1.61 -1.88
C PRO A 127 -18.10 -0.71 -1.33
N LEU A 128 -19.37 -1.02 -1.59
CA LEU A 128 -20.50 -0.24 -1.10
C LEU A 128 -20.71 -0.33 0.42
N ASP A 129 -20.19 -1.38 1.10
CA ASP A 129 -20.34 -1.54 2.54
C ASP A 129 -19.55 -0.50 3.36
N TYR A 130 -18.58 0.20 2.74
CA TYR A 130 -17.78 1.24 3.39
C TYR A 130 -17.83 2.61 2.69
N ARG A 131 -18.83 2.79 1.82
CA ARG A 131 -19.02 4.05 1.10
C ARG A 131 -19.31 5.25 2.02
N GLU A 132 -19.89 5.01 3.19
CA GLU A 132 -20.14 6.07 4.18
C GLU A 132 -18.84 6.65 4.79
N TYR A 133 -17.73 5.92 4.69
CA TYR A 133 -16.43 6.32 5.23
C TYR A 133 -15.48 6.86 4.17
N VAL A 134 -15.68 6.49 2.89
CA VAL A 134 -14.78 6.81 1.77
C VAL A 134 -15.59 7.43 0.64
N ASP A 135 -15.46 8.75 0.44
CA ASP A 135 -16.11 9.44 -0.68
C ASP A 135 -15.37 9.23 -2.00
N ALA A 136 -14.05 9.43 -2.00
CA ALA A 136 -13.14 9.25 -3.12
C ALA A 136 -11.72 9.02 -2.60
N ALA A 137 -10.88 8.47 -3.46
CA ALA A 137 -9.46 8.31 -3.19
C ALA A 137 -8.63 8.80 -4.38
N GLU A 138 -7.47 9.38 -4.11
CA GLU A 138 -6.48 9.77 -5.12
C GLU A 138 -5.64 8.56 -5.54
N CYS A 139 -5.48 7.58 -4.64
CA CYS A 139 -4.79 6.32 -4.93
C CYS A 139 -5.47 5.16 -4.21
N LEU A 140 -5.49 4.00 -4.87
CA LEU A 140 -5.88 2.72 -4.29
C LEU A 140 -4.65 1.82 -4.20
N TYR A 141 -4.43 1.25 -3.02
CA TYR A 141 -3.40 0.24 -2.79
C TYR A 141 -4.02 -1.08 -2.34
N GLU A 142 -3.64 -2.18 -2.98
CA GLU A 142 -4.16 -3.49 -2.63
C GLU A 142 -3.06 -4.50 -2.27
N ASP A 143 -3.22 -5.14 -1.10
CA ASP A 143 -2.41 -6.25 -0.62
C ASP A 143 -3.30 -7.31 0.08
N VAL A 144 -4.26 -7.86 -0.66
CA VAL A 144 -5.17 -8.88 -0.14
C VAL A 144 -4.69 -10.30 -0.50
N ALA A 145 -4.88 -11.25 0.41
CA ALA A 145 -4.54 -12.65 0.19
C ALA A 145 -5.76 -13.45 -0.32
N GLN A 146 -6.33 -13.03 -1.46
CA GLN A 146 -7.53 -13.63 -2.04
C GLN A 146 -7.26 -14.13 -3.47
N PRO A 147 -7.97 -15.14 -3.98
CA PRO A 147 -7.76 -15.63 -5.35
C PRO A 147 -8.20 -14.62 -6.42
N ASP A 148 -9.18 -13.79 -6.14
CA ASP A 148 -9.80 -12.80 -7.03
C ASP A 148 -9.27 -11.37 -6.85
N GLN A 149 -7.95 -11.22 -6.60
CA GLN A 149 -7.28 -9.95 -6.30
C GLN A 149 -7.56 -8.89 -7.37
N ILE A 150 -7.37 -9.20 -8.65
CA ILE A 150 -7.57 -8.24 -9.75
C ILE A 150 -9.03 -7.79 -9.85
N ARG A 151 -9.99 -8.72 -9.61
CA ARG A 151 -11.41 -8.37 -9.55
C ARG A 151 -11.71 -7.43 -8.39
N ILE A 152 -11.14 -7.69 -7.21
CA ILE A 152 -11.31 -6.82 -6.02
C ILE A 152 -10.78 -5.42 -6.33
N LEU A 153 -9.56 -5.30 -6.89
CA LEU A 153 -9.02 -4.03 -7.34
C LEU A 153 -9.97 -3.31 -8.30
N SER A 154 -10.46 -4.03 -9.32
CA SER A 154 -11.30 -3.45 -10.38
C SER A 154 -12.62 -2.89 -9.87
N ILE A 155 -13.31 -3.59 -8.96
CA ILE A 155 -14.58 -3.10 -8.40
C ILE A 155 -14.39 -1.90 -7.48
N ASN A 156 -13.30 -1.86 -6.73
CA ASN A 156 -12.95 -0.71 -5.88
C ASN A 156 -12.50 0.50 -6.72
N ALA A 157 -11.72 0.28 -7.76
CA ALA A 157 -11.31 1.36 -8.66
C ALA A 157 -12.54 2.02 -9.32
N LYS A 158 -13.53 1.24 -9.75
CA LYS A 158 -14.78 1.75 -10.33
C LYS A 158 -15.61 2.60 -9.37
N GLU A 159 -15.53 2.31 -8.08
CA GLU A 159 -16.31 3.04 -7.06
C GLU A 159 -15.59 4.30 -6.58
N TYR A 160 -14.25 4.26 -6.42
CA TYR A 160 -13.51 5.28 -5.68
C TYR A 160 -12.52 6.08 -6.51
N LEU A 161 -12.09 5.59 -7.69
CA LEU A 161 -11.12 6.27 -8.53
C LEU A 161 -11.75 6.96 -9.73
N LYS A 162 -11.08 8.00 -10.22
CA LYS A 162 -11.38 8.66 -11.49
C LYS A 162 -10.56 8.01 -12.60
N LYS A 163 -11.05 8.15 -13.83
CA LYS A 163 -10.27 7.76 -15.01
C LYS A 163 -8.93 8.48 -15.05
N GLY A 164 -7.87 7.69 -15.19
CA GLY A 164 -6.50 8.19 -15.24
C GLY A 164 -5.75 8.09 -13.91
N ASP A 165 -6.46 7.89 -12.80
CA ASP A 165 -5.81 7.72 -11.49
C ASP A 165 -4.94 6.46 -11.46
N LEU A 166 -3.86 6.53 -10.69
CA LEU A 166 -2.95 5.42 -10.51
C LEU A 166 -3.37 4.56 -9.32
N THR A 167 -3.12 3.27 -9.44
CA THR A 167 -3.33 2.30 -8.37
C THR A 167 -2.16 1.31 -8.31
N LEU A 168 -1.94 0.75 -7.15
CA LEU A 168 -0.86 -0.18 -6.86
C LEU A 168 -1.43 -1.47 -6.29
N ILE A 169 -0.92 -2.61 -6.75
CA ILE A 169 -1.32 -3.92 -6.23
C ILE A 169 -0.11 -4.85 -6.08
N ALA A 170 -0.10 -5.58 -4.96
CA ALA A 170 0.82 -6.69 -4.73
C ALA A 170 0.11 -8.02 -4.96
N VAL A 171 0.28 -8.59 -6.15
CA VAL A 171 -0.34 -9.86 -6.55
C VAL A 171 0.43 -11.03 -5.96
N LYS A 172 -0.22 -11.82 -5.11
CA LYS A 172 0.34 -13.02 -4.50
C LYS A 172 -0.07 -14.26 -5.29
N SER A 173 0.87 -14.90 -5.99
CA SER A 173 0.58 -16.07 -6.84
C SER A 173 -0.02 -17.24 -6.06
N GLN A 174 0.48 -17.52 -4.85
CA GLN A 174 0.00 -18.61 -4.00
C GLN A 174 -1.45 -18.44 -3.54
N SER A 175 -1.94 -17.20 -3.43
CA SER A 175 -3.35 -16.93 -3.11
C SER A 175 -4.28 -17.22 -4.30
N ILE A 176 -3.78 -17.09 -5.53
CA ILE A 176 -4.52 -17.42 -6.74
C ILE A 176 -4.47 -18.93 -6.98
N SER A 177 -3.28 -19.53 -6.89
CA SER A 177 -3.11 -20.99 -7.03
C SER A 177 -1.83 -21.45 -6.35
N ALA A 178 -1.95 -22.40 -5.43
CA ALA A 178 -0.81 -23.00 -4.73
C ALA A 178 -0.06 -24.06 -5.57
N THR A 179 -0.66 -24.55 -6.68
CA THR A 179 -0.14 -25.68 -7.46
C THR A 179 0.33 -25.31 -8.85
N ARG A 180 -0.08 -24.15 -9.37
CA ARG A 180 0.26 -23.69 -10.71
C ARG A 180 1.60 -22.98 -10.75
N ASP A 181 2.27 -23.04 -11.89
CA ASP A 181 3.48 -22.26 -12.13
C ASP A 181 3.24 -20.74 -11.96
N LYS A 182 4.06 -20.10 -11.14
CA LYS A 182 3.90 -18.68 -10.79
C LYS A 182 3.95 -17.75 -12.00
N LYS A 183 4.74 -18.07 -13.03
CA LYS A 183 4.85 -17.23 -14.22
C LYS A 183 3.54 -17.20 -14.99
N ASN A 184 2.87 -18.35 -15.08
CA ASN A 184 1.56 -18.45 -15.74
C ASN A 184 0.50 -17.70 -14.94
N VAL A 185 0.50 -17.83 -13.61
CA VAL A 185 -0.41 -17.08 -12.72
C VAL A 185 -0.22 -15.58 -12.88
N PHE A 186 1.01 -15.08 -12.88
CA PHE A 186 1.30 -13.66 -13.09
C PHE A 186 0.89 -13.15 -14.46
N LYS A 187 1.13 -13.96 -15.51
CA LYS A 187 0.70 -13.60 -16.87
C LYS A 187 -0.82 -13.45 -16.98
N GLU A 188 -1.57 -14.34 -16.35
CA GLU A 188 -3.04 -14.27 -16.33
C GLU A 188 -3.52 -13.06 -15.50
N ALA A 189 -2.92 -12.82 -14.34
CA ALA A 189 -3.25 -11.64 -13.51
C ALA A 189 -3.02 -10.33 -14.27
N VAL A 190 -1.92 -10.21 -15.02
CA VAL A 190 -1.64 -9.06 -15.88
C VAL A 190 -2.71 -8.93 -16.97
N ALA A 191 -3.03 -10.02 -17.67
CA ALA A 191 -4.04 -10.01 -18.74
C ALA A 191 -5.45 -9.68 -18.21
N GLU A 192 -5.78 -10.09 -16.98
CA GLU A 192 -7.02 -9.70 -16.30
C GLU A 192 -7.00 -8.21 -15.95
N ALA A 193 -5.89 -7.69 -15.40
CA ALA A 193 -5.75 -6.28 -15.06
C ALA A 193 -5.87 -5.37 -16.29
N GLU A 194 -5.33 -5.79 -17.44
CA GLU A 194 -5.41 -5.04 -18.71
C GLU A 194 -6.84 -4.80 -19.20
N GLN A 195 -7.84 -5.50 -18.68
CA GLN A 195 -9.25 -5.25 -19.04
C GLN A 195 -9.74 -3.89 -18.52
N ASN A 196 -9.27 -3.45 -17.34
CA ASN A 196 -9.71 -2.21 -16.68
C ASN A 196 -8.58 -1.19 -16.47
N PHE A 197 -7.32 -1.58 -16.70
CA PHE A 197 -6.15 -0.75 -16.41
C PHE A 197 -5.13 -0.79 -17.54
N ASP A 198 -4.34 0.28 -17.66
CA ASP A 198 -3.08 0.26 -18.40
C ASP A 198 -1.95 -0.06 -17.45
N ILE A 199 -1.06 -0.99 -17.85
CA ILE A 199 0.09 -1.37 -17.04
C ILE A 199 1.17 -0.29 -17.16
N VAL A 200 1.44 0.42 -16.06
CA VAL A 200 2.49 1.44 -16.00
C VAL A 200 3.83 0.78 -15.69
N GLN A 201 3.84 -0.11 -14.69
CA GLN A 201 5.03 -0.89 -14.35
C GLN A 201 4.63 -2.24 -13.77
N SER A 202 5.45 -3.26 -14.06
CA SER A 202 5.34 -4.60 -13.52
C SER A 202 6.71 -5.07 -13.04
N MET A 203 6.80 -5.56 -11.81
CA MET A 203 8.06 -6.05 -11.24
C MET A 203 7.84 -7.19 -10.25
N GLN A 204 8.75 -8.16 -10.21
CA GLN A 204 8.80 -9.17 -9.16
C GLN A 204 9.49 -8.59 -7.93
N LEU A 205 9.03 -8.92 -6.73
CA LEU A 205 9.54 -8.35 -5.48
C LEU A 205 10.73 -9.12 -4.88
N GLU A 206 11.28 -10.13 -5.56
CA GLU A 206 12.50 -10.80 -5.12
C GLU A 206 13.69 -9.82 -5.10
N PRO A 207 14.56 -9.84 -4.10
CA PRO A 207 14.69 -10.84 -3.03
C PRO A 207 13.86 -10.56 -1.76
N PHE A 208 13.12 -9.45 -1.67
CA PHE A 208 12.40 -9.02 -0.46
C PHE A 208 11.19 -9.89 -0.18
N GLU A 209 10.38 -10.16 -1.21
CA GLU A 209 9.18 -10.99 -1.14
C GLU A 209 9.14 -11.99 -2.29
N LYS A 210 9.09 -13.29 -1.95
CA LYS A 210 8.96 -14.35 -2.93
C LYS A 210 7.51 -14.49 -3.40
N ASP A 211 7.34 -14.92 -4.65
CA ASP A 211 6.04 -15.25 -5.23
C ASP A 211 5.04 -14.08 -5.31
N HIS A 212 5.58 -12.84 -5.29
CA HIS A 212 4.79 -11.63 -5.47
C HIS A 212 5.19 -10.87 -6.74
N LEU A 213 4.15 -10.43 -7.47
CA LEU A 213 4.25 -9.47 -8.57
C LEU A 213 3.66 -8.15 -8.11
N PHE A 214 4.40 -7.07 -8.25
CA PHE A 214 3.92 -5.73 -7.98
C PHE A 214 3.56 -5.03 -9.29
N LEU A 215 2.35 -4.48 -9.34
CA LEU A 215 1.87 -3.73 -10.50
C LEU A 215 1.56 -2.30 -10.10
N SER A 216 2.05 -1.35 -10.90
CA SER A 216 1.55 0.02 -10.95
C SER A 216 0.65 0.13 -12.19
N LEU A 217 -0.57 0.60 -12.01
CA LEU A 217 -1.65 0.51 -12.97
C LEU A 217 -2.34 1.86 -13.10
N ARG A 218 -2.80 2.21 -14.31
CA ARG A 218 -3.62 3.40 -14.57
C ARG A 218 -5.05 2.98 -14.90
N PHE A 219 -6.02 3.50 -14.15
CA PHE A 219 -7.42 3.15 -14.33
C PHE A 219 -7.99 3.75 -15.61
N LYS A 220 -8.69 2.93 -16.41
CA LYS A 220 -9.26 3.33 -17.71
C LYS A 220 -10.63 4.01 -17.61
N GLY A 221 -11.31 3.87 -16.45
CA GLY A 221 -12.67 4.37 -16.23
C GLY A 221 -13.74 3.36 -16.57
#